data_fd64188b23084781aac6cce35056c7be
#
_entry.id   fd64188b23084781aac6cce35056c7be
#
_cell.length_a   1.000
_cell.length_b   1.000
_cell.length_c   1.000
_cell.angle_alpha   90.00
_cell.angle_beta   90.00
_cell.angle_gamma   90.00
#
_symmetry.space_group_name_H-M   'P 1'
#
loop_
_entity.id
_entity.type
_entity.pdbx_description
1 polymer ?
#
loop_
_entity_poly.entity_id
_entity_poly.type
_entity_poly.pdbx_seq_one_letter_code
_entity_poly.pdbx_strand_id
1 'polypeptide(L)'
;MLTSKGYIIQLETLMQQKQAMPGAKELIQAFQMENISYLILTERSSVTVDDILNQLEYCGIHGVKKENIYTSTMAAVEYIVTHDKKAIDVDYIGGKGIRQVLTDTGFHITHHQPQYFFVGMDRNLSYDEYQDVFTQLRKGSQLVSVDNRRIQIVDQVEKIGNGTIVRMLEYASGVKAMNFGCGTKVLLKYAS
;
A
#
# COMPACT_ATOMS: atom_id res chain seq x y z
N MET A 1 -23.42 18.14 18.48
CA MET A 1 -23.16 17.35 17.27
C MET A 1 -22.34 16.15 17.69
N LEU A 2 -22.88 14.96 17.60
CA LEU A 2 -22.11 13.72 17.79
C LEU A 2 -21.17 13.61 16.56
N THR A 3 -19.88 13.81 16.76
CA THR A 3 -18.89 13.46 15.76
C THR A 3 -19.00 11.95 15.53
N SER A 4 -19.37 11.54 14.33
CA SER A 4 -19.39 10.13 13.95
C SER A 4 -17.96 9.59 14.12
N LYS A 5 -17.76 8.77 15.14
CA LYS A 5 -16.49 8.09 15.33
C LYS A 5 -16.46 6.91 14.37
N GLY A 6 -15.52 6.91 13.44
CA GLY A 6 -15.19 5.76 12.60
C GLY A 6 -14.04 4.94 13.20
N TYR A 7 -13.84 3.76 12.67
CA TYR A 7 -12.74 2.87 13.05
C TYR A 7 -11.79 2.68 11.87
N ILE A 8 -10.49 2.73 12.15
CA ILE A 8 -9.44 2.32 11.21
C ILE A 8 -8.90 0.98 11.69
N ILE A 9 -8.96 -0.03 10.83
CA ILE A 9 -8.60 -1.41 11.15
C ILE A 9 -7.51 -1.84 10.16
N GLN A 10 -6.43 -2.43 10.64
CA GLN A 10 -5.46 -3.05 9.74
C GLN A 10 -6.01 -4.36 9.17
N LEU A 11 -5.83 -4.58 7.87
CA LEU A 11 -6.29 -5.80 7.20
C LEU A 11 -5.76 -7.08 7.88
N GLU A 12 -4.53 -7.05 8.37
CA GLU A 12 -3.86 -8.16 9.04
C GLU A 12 -4.49 -8.54 10.37
N THR A 13 -5.32 -7.67 10.98
CA THR A 13 -6.11 -7.99 12.18
C THR A 13 -7.44 -8.68 11.84
N LEU A 14 -7.87 -8.61 10.59
CA LEU A 14 -9.08 -9.28 10.10
C LEU A 14 -8.77 -10.63 9.46
N MET A 15 -7.66 -10.73 8.75
CA MET A 15 -7.30 -11.95 8.04
C MET A 15 -5.78 -12.14 7.89
N GLN A 16 -5.33 -13.37 8.02
CA GLN A 16 -3.96 -13.79 7.73
C GLN A 16 -3.98 -15.11 6.95
N GLN A 17 -3.08 -15.28 5.98
CA GLN A 17 -2.91 -16.53 5.22
C GLN A 17 -4.23 -17.14 4.70
N LYS A 18 -5.15 -16.30 4.20
CA LYS A 18 -6.49 -16.69 3.71
C LYS A 18 -7.41 -17.29 4.79
N GLN A 19 -7.19 -16.96 6.06
CA GLN A 19 -8.05 -17.34 7.18
C GLN A 19 -8.48 -16.08 7.93
N ALA A 20 -9.75 -16.05 8.34
CA ALA A 20 -10.23 -14.99 9.22
C ALA A 20 -9.60 -15.13 10.62
N MET A 21 -9.22 -13.99 11.19
CA MET A 21 -8.79 -13.92 12.58
C MET A 21 -10.00 -14.14 13.52
N PRO A 22 -9.79 -14.72 14.72
CA PRO A 22 -10.87 -14.88 15.68
C PRO A 22 -11.59 -13.56 15.97
N GLY A 23 -12.91 -13.54 15.88
CA GLY A 23 -13.75 -12.37 16.12
C GLY A 23 -13.85 -11.38 14.94
N ALA A 24 -13.10 -11.57 13.84
CA ALA A 24 -13.09 -10.63 12.71
C ALA A 24 -14.43 -10.58 11.96
N LYS A 25 -15.11 -11.72 11.81
CA LYS A 25 -16.42 -11.81 11.15
C LYS A 25 -17.48 -11.08 11.96
N GLU A 26 -17.52 -11.37 13.24
CA GLU A 26 -18.45 -10.80 14.22
C GLU A 26 -18.25 -9.27 14.33
N LEU A 27 -17.00 -8.80 14.30
CA LEU A 27 -16.67 -7.38 14.34
C LEU A 27 -17.22 -6.64 13.11
N ILE A 28 -16.98 -7.14 11.91
CA ILE A 28 -17.47 -6.51 10.68
C ILE A 28 -19.00 -6.56 10.61
N GLN A 29 -19.63 -7.67 11.00
CA GLN A 29 -21.08 -7.77 11.09
C GLN A 29 -21.66 -6.76 12.07
N ALA A 30 -21.07 -6.61 13.26
CA ALA A 30 -21.51 -5.63 14.25
C ALA A 30 -21.44 -4.19 13.69
N PHE A 31 -20.35 -3.83 13.02
CA PHE A 31 -20.23 -2.52 12.40
C PHE A 31 -21.30 -2.25 11.32
N GLN A 32 -21.61 -3.27 10.53
CA GLN A 32 -22.66 -3.16 9.50
C GLN A 32 -24.06 -3.04 10.11
N MET A 33 -24.35 -3.85 11.13
CA MET A 33 -25.67 -3.84 11.81
C MET A 33 -25.92 -2.52 12.54
N GLU A 34 -24.91 -1.95 13.16
CA GLU A 34 -24.99 -0.69 13.92
C GLU A 34 -24.69 0.55 13.08
N ASN A 35 -24.49 0.39 11.77
CA ASN A 35 -24.09 1.47 10.84
C ASN A 35 -22.86 2.26 11.32
N ILE A 36 -21.89 1.57 11.89
CA ILE A 36 -20.61 2.16 12.30
C ILE A 36 -19.70 2.29 11.09
N SER A 37 -19.20 3.52 10.85
CA SER A 37 -18.21 3.76 9.79
C SER A 37 -16.87 3.10 10.11
N TYR A 38 -16.29 2.42 9.14
CA TYR A 38 -14.96 1.82 9.28
C TYR A 38 -14.18 1.86 7.97
N LEU A 39 -12.84 1.86 8.11
CA LEU A 39 -11.89 1.79 7.02
C LEU A 39 -10.87 0.68 7.29
N ILE A 40 -10.65 -0.18 6.32
CA ILE A 40 -9.64 -1.26 6.38
C ILE A 40 -8.38 -0.76 5.69
N LEU A 41 -7.32 -0.62 6.47
CA LEU A 41 -6.03 -0.09 6.03
C LEU A 41 -5.07 -1.23 5.70
N THR A 42 -4.31 -1.10 4.61
CA THR A 42 -3.32 -2.11 4.23
C THR A 42 -2.14 -1.57 3.43
N GLU A 43 -0.97 -2.22 3.59
CA GLU A 43 0.23 -2.00 2.78
C GLU A 43 0.34 -3.02 1.64
N ARG A 44 -0.64 -3.89 1.42
CA ARG A 44 -0.57 -4.93 0.38
C ARG A 44 -0.60 -4.32 -1.01
N SER A 45 0.57 -3.96 -1.51
CA SER A 45 0.76 -3.37 -2.84
C SER A 45 0.78 -4.40 -3.98
N SER A 46 0.95 -5.68 -3.65
CA SER A 46 1.01 -6.78 -4.63
C SER A 46 -0.34 -7.24 -5.17
N VAL A 47 -1.44 -6.83 -4.53
CA VAL A 47 -2.81 -7.22 -4.87
C VAL A 47 -3.70 -5.99 -5.05
N THR A 48 -4.75 -6.11 -5.85
CA THR A 48 -5.73 -5.04 -6.06
C THR A 48 -6.75 -4.99 -4.91
N VAL A 49 -7.54 -3.92 -4.85
CA VAL A 49 -8.66 -3.81 -3.90
C VAL A 49 -9.67 -4.96 -4.12
N ASP A 50 -9.96 -5.29 -5.37
CA ASP A 50 -10.87 -6.40 -5.72
C ASP A 50 -10.31 -7.75 -5.24
N ASP A 51 -9.01 -7.97 -5.34
CA ASP A 51 -8.39 -9.18 -4.77
C ASP A 51 -8.54 -9.24 -3.25
N ILE A 52 -8.41 -8.09 -2.56
CA ILE A 52 -8.58 -8.01 -1.10
C ILE A 52 -10.03 -8.33 -0.72
N LEU A 53 -10.99 -7.75 -1.43
CA LEU A 53 -12.42 -8.04 -1.21
C LEU A 53 -12.73 -9.52 -1.42
N ASN A 54 -12.25 -10.11 -2.52
CA ASN A 54 -12.41 -11.53 -2.79
C ASN A 54 -11.77 -12.42 -1.69
N GLN A 55 -10.63 -12.00 -1.14
CA GLN A 55 -9.99 -12.72 -0.03
C GLN A 55 -10.81 -12.61 1.26
N LEU A 56 -11.37 -11.44 1.56
CA LEU A 56 -12.26 -11.24 2.72
C LEU A 56 -13.51 -12.12 2.61
N GLU A 57 -14.17 -12.11 1.44
CA GLU A 57 -15.33 -12.98 1.16
C GLU A 57 -14.97 -14.45 1.31
N TYR A 58 -13.84 -14.90 0.76
CA TYR A 58 -13.35 -16.27 0.91
C TYR A 58 -13.12 -16.66 2.38
N CYS A 59 -12.67 -15.70 3.21
CA CYS A 59 -12.52 -15.90 4.66
C CYS A 59 -13.85 -15.87 5.42
N GLY A 60 -14.98 -15.60 4.75
CA GLY A 60 -16.30 -15.45 5.36
C GLY A 60 -16.52 -14.12 6.07
N ILE A 61 -15.77 -13.08 5.69
CA ILE A 61 -15.97 -11.69 6.10
C ILE A 61 -16.72 -11.00 4.97
N HIS A 62 -18.05 -10.92 5.09
CA HIS A 62 -18.95 -10.51 4.02
C HIS A 62 -19.34 -9.04 4.08
N GLY A 63 -19.78 -8.49 2.93
CA GLY A 63 -20.40 -7.17 2.83
C GLY A 63 -19.42 -6.00 2.98
N VAL A 64 -18.11 -6.24 2.95
CA VAL A 64 -17.10 -5.16 2.86
C VAL A 64 -17.12 -4.59 1.44
N LYS A 65 -17.16 -3.26 1.32
CA LYS A 65 -17.20 -2.56 0.03
C LYS A 65 -15.85 -1.97 -0.33
N LYS A 66 -15.68 -1.56 -1.60
CA LYS A 66 -14.44 -0.92 -2.07
C LYS A 66 -14.05 0.32 -1.27
N GLU A 67 -15.05 1.15 -0.95
CA GLU A 67 -14.87 2.36 -0.14
C GLU A 67 -14.40 2.09 1.29
N ASN A 68 -14.55 0.85 1.78
CA ASN A 68 -14.00 0.45 3.07
C ASN A 68 -12.52 0.05 3.03
N ILE A 69 -11.91 -0.04 1.84
CA ILE A 69 -10.50 -0.43 1.69
C ILE A 69 -9.66 0.78 1.33
N TYR A 70 -8.64 1.05 2.13
CA TYR A 70 -7.68 2.11 1.86
C TYR A 70 -6.24 1.56 1.89
N THR A 71 -5.49 1.80 0.82
CA THR A 71 -4.14 1.28 0.69
C THR A 71 -3.10 2.39 0.90
N SER A 72 -1.91 2.01 1.35
CA SER A 72 -0.78 2.95 1.43
C SER A 72 -0.40 3.55 0.07
N THR A 73 -0.67 2.85 -1.04
CA THR A 73 -0.49 3.39 -2.39
C THR A 73 -1.48 4.52 -2.67
N MET A 74 -2.75 4.38 -2.26
CA MET A 74 -3.75 5.46 -2.39
C MET A 74 -3.31 6.69 -1.60
N ALA A 75 -2.84 6.53 -0.36
CA ALA A 75 -2.34 7.63 0.45
C ALA A 75 -1.13 8.34 -0.18
N ALA A 76 -0.21 7.58 -0.78
CA ALA A 76 0.95 8.14 -1.47
C ALA A 76 0.54 8.97 -2.68
N VAL A 77 -0.37 8.44 -3.48
CA VAL A 77 -0.92 9.11 -4.67
C VAL A 77 -1.66 10.39 -4.28
N GLU A 78 -2.55 10.31 -3.29
CA GLU A 78 -3.32 11.46 -2.80
C GLU A 78 -2.42 12.56 -2.24
N TYR A 79 -1.38 12.17 -1.49
CA TYR A 79 -0.36 13.10 -1.03
C TYR A 79 0.34 13.79 -2.22
N ILE A 80 0.80 13.05 -3.22
CA ILE A 80 1.53 13.59 -4.36
C ILE A 80 0.63 14.54 -5.15
N VAL A 81 -0.58 14.14 -5.51
CA VAL A 81 -1.52 14.98 -6.27
C VAL A 81 -1.88 16.28 -5.51
N THR A 82 -1.91 16.23 -4.17
CA THR A 82 -2.20 17.40 -3.35
C THR A 82 -1.02 18.38 -3.29
N HIS A 83 0.23 17.87 -3.23
CA HIS A 83 1.42 18.69 -3.00
C HIS A 83 2.21 19.01 -4.26
N ASP A 84 2.06 18.20 -5.31
CA ASP A 84 2.69 18.40 -6.61
C ASP A 84 1.69 18.22 -7.76
N LYS A 85 1.00 19.30 -8.09
CA LYS A 85 0.00 19.30 -9.18
C LYS A 85 0.59 19.08 -10.58
N LYS A 86 1.90 19.05 -10.71
CA LYS A 86 2.61 18.81 -11.98
C LYS A 86 3.14 17.38 -12.09
N ALA A 87 2.95 16.57 -11.05
CA ALA A 87 3.33 15.17 -11.09
C ALA A 87 2.46 14.43 -12.10
N ILE A 88 3.08 13.88 -13.13
CA ILE A 88 2.43 13.12 -14.21
C ILE A 88 3.15 11.80 -14.43
N ASP A 89 4.49 11.86 -14.53
CA ASP A 89 5.33 10.73 -14.89
C ASP A 89 5.77 9.95 -13.64
N VAL A 90 5.38 8.71 -13.58
CA VAL A 90 5.72 7.81 -12.47
C VAL A 90 6.20 6.47 -12.99
N ASP A 91 6.96 5.75 -12.18
CA ASP A 91 7.28 4.36 -12.40
C ASP A 91 7.16 3.59 -11.10
N TYR A 92 7.20 2.27 -11.17
CA TYR A 92 7.05 1.44 -9.97
C TYR A 92 7.71 0.07 -10.10
N ILE A 93 8.13 -0.46 -8.97
CA ILE A 93 8.29 -1.90 -8.74
C ILE A 93 7.31 -2.35 -7.67
N GLY A 94 6.78 -3.56 -7.82
CA GLY A 94 5.75 -4.11 -6.93
C GLY A 94 4.64 -4.75 -7.74
N GLY A 95 3.56 -5.09 -7.09
CA GLY A 95 2.50 -5.86 -7.74
C GLY A 95 1.43 -5.02 -8.43
N LYS A 96 0.42 -5.74 -8.92
CA LYS A 96 -0.69 -5.16 -9.69
C LYS A 96 -1.53 -4.12 -8.92
N GLY A 97 -1.49 -4.13 -7.58
CA GLY A 97 -2.19 -3.14 -6.76
C GLY A 97 -1.62 -1.73 -6.93
N ILE A 98 -0.29 -1.57 -6.98
CA ILE A 98 0.32 -0.27 -7.29
C ILE A 98 -0.10 0.19 -8.69
N ARG A 99 0.09 -0.69 -9.69
CA ARG A 99 -0.26 -0.37 -11.07
C ARG A 99 -1.68 0.15 -11.22
N GLN A 100 -2.64 -0.55 -10.60
CA GLN A 100 -4.05 -0.17 -10.67
C GLN A 100 -4.28 1.23 -10.11
N VAL A 101 -3.79 1.51 -8.90
CA VAL A 101 -3.98 2.82 -8.25
C VAL A 101 -3.36 3.94 -9.08
N LEU A 102 -2.16 3.75 -9.61
CA LEU A 102 -1.49 4.73 -10.47
C LEU A 102 -2.29 4.98 -11.76
N THR A 103 -2.76 3.92 -12.41
CA THR A 103 -3.57 4.01 -13.64
C THR A 103 -4.92 4.69 -13.38
N ASP A 104 -5.61 4.30 -12.31
CA ASP A 104 -6.94 4.84 -11.97
C ASP A 104 -6.89 6.34 -11.61
N THR A 105 -5.74 6.80 -11.13
CA THR A 105 -5.49 8.22 -10.82
C THR A 105 -5.09 9.05 -12.05
N GLY A 106 -4.78 8.40 -13.17
CA GLY A 106 -4.38 9.04 -14.42
C GLY A 106 -2.90 9.39 -14.51
N PHE A 107 -2.05 8.83 -13.68
CA PHE A 107 -0.60 8.94 -13.83
C PHE A 107 -0.12 8.24 -15.10
N HIS A 108 0.85 8.85 -15.78
CA HIS A 108 1.56 8.24 -16.90
C HIS A 108 2.70 7.38 -16.37
N ILE A 109 2.58 6.06 -16.56
CA ILE A 109 3.62 5.11 -16.15
C ILE A 109 4.68 5.06 -17.25
N THR A 110 5.91 5.43 -16.91
CA THR A 110 7.04 5.52 -17.85
C THR A 110 8.34 5.09 -17.20
N HIS A 111 9.17 4.35 -17.95
CA HIS A 111 10.54 3.99 -17.54
C HIS A 111 11.58 5.07 -17.86
N HIS A 112 11.16 6.22 -18.41
CA HIS A 112 12.05 7.31 -18.81
C HIS A 112 11.93 8.48 -17.86
N GLN A 113 12.87 8.57 -16.90
CA GLN A 113 12.99 9.67 -15.94
C GLN A 113 11.67 10.02 -15.24
N PRO A 114 11.01 9.04 -14.57
CA PRO A 114 9.82 9.32 -13.80
C PRO A 114 10.10 10.33 -12.70
N GLN A 115 9.14 11.20 -12.40
CA GLN A 115 9.24 12.16 -11.29
C GLN A 115 9.22 11.42 -9.95
N TYR A 116 8.38 10.38 -9.84
CA TYR A 116 8.23 9.55 -8.64
C TYR A 116 8.40 8.08 -9.00
N PHE A 117 9.20 7.37 -8.20
CA PHE A 117 9.38 5.93 -8.33
C PHE A 117 8.79 5.23 -7.10
N PHE A 118 7.71 4.49 -7.32
CA PHE A 118 7.01 3.75 -6.26
C PHE A 118 7.66 2.38 -6.04
N VAL A 119 7.94 2.06 -4.77
CA VAL A 119 8.53 0.79 -4.37
C VAL A 119 7.59 0.08 -3.40
N GLY A 120 7.02 -1.01 -3.88
CA GLY A 120 6.22 -1.96 -3.11
C GLY A 120 6.80 -3.36 -3.21
N MET A 121 6.15 -4.30 -2.52
CA MET A 121 6.67 -5.65 -2.43
C MET A 121 6.53 -6.44 -3.73
N ASP A 122 7.64 -6.85 -4.29
CA ASP A 122 7.77 -7.89 -5.30
C ASP A 122 8.94 -8.82 -4.92
N ARG A 123 8.74 -10.12 -5.00
CA ARG A 123 9.74 -11.13 -4.63
C ARG A 123 10.52 -11.70 -5.80
N ASN A 124 10.10 -11.36 -7.01
CA ASN A 124 10.64 -11.95 -8.24
C ASN A 124 11.55 -10.97 -9.00
N LEU A 125 11.87 -9.82 -8.37
CA LEU A 125 12.75 -8.83 -8.99
C LEU A 125 14.18 -9.34 -9.10
N SER A 126 14.75 -9.19 -10.28
CA SER A 126 16.15 -9.44 -10.57
C SER A 126 17.04 -8.29 -10.06
N TYR A 127 18.34 -8.54 -10.03
CA TYR A 127 19.32 -7.49 -9.74
C TYR A 127 19.23 -6.34 -10.74
N ASP A 128 19.00 -6.63 -12.02
CA ASP A 128 18.93 -5.62 -13.08
C ASP A 128 17.73 -4.68 -12.89
N GLU A 129 16.58 -5.19 -12.46
CA GLU A 129 15.43 -4.36 -12.13
C GLU A 129 15.72 -3.42 -10.94
N TYR A 130 16.43 -3.86 -9.91
CA TYR A 130 16.89 -2.97 -8.84
C TYR A 130 17.91 -1.95 -9.34
N GLN A 131 18.80 -2.34 -10.27
CA GLN A 131 19.75 -1.43 -10.90
C GLN A 131 19.04 -0.35 -11.73
N ASP A 132 17.92 -0.68 -12.38
CA ASP A 132 17.11 0.30 -13.11
C ASP A 132 16.47 1.31 -12.15
N VAL A 133 15.89 0.85 -11.03
CA VAL A 133 15.37 1.74 -9.98
C VAL A 133 16.46 2.69 -9.49
N PHE A 134 17.63 2.14 -9.11
CA PHE A 134 18.78 2.93 -8.68
C PHE A 134 19.15 3.99 -9.71
N THR A 135 19.18 3.63 -10.99
CA THR A 135 19.53 4.54 -12.09
C THR A 135 18.52 5.69 -12.19
N GLN A 136 17.21 5.43 -12.06
CA GLN A 136 16.19 6.49 -12.08
C GLN A 136 16.32 7.42 -10.87
N LEU A 137 16.56 6.87 -9.68
CA LEU A 137 16.80 7.66 -8.47
C LEU A 137 18.01 8.58 -8.60
N ARG A 138 19.11 8.08 -9.21
CA ARG A 138 20.32 8.89 -9.50
C ARG A 138 20.08 9.97 -10.55
N LYS A 139 19.07 9.83 -11.40
CA LYS A 139 18.65 10.86 -12.39
C LYS A 139 17.67 11.87 -11.81
N GLY A 140 17.25 11.74 -10.55
CA GLY A 140 16.44 12.73 -9.85
C GLY A 140 15.03 12.31 -9.49
N SER A 141 14.62 11.06 -9.76
CA SER A 141 13.32 10.54 -9.31
C SER A 141 13.20 10.55 -7.79
N GLN A 142 12.04 10.91 -7.28
CA GLN A 142 11.72 10.82 -5.85
C GLN A 142 11.33 9.38 -5.50
N LEU A 143 11.94 8.83 -4.45
CA LEU A 143 11.63 7.48 -3.97
C LEU A 143 10.38 7.48 -3.11
N VAL A 144 9.39 6.67 -3.45
CA VAL A 144 8.12 6.51 -2.72
C VAL A 144 8.00 5.08 -2.19
N SER A 145 7.95 4.92 -0.88
CA SER A 145 7.77 3.62 -0.22
C SER A 145 6.30 3.44 0.21
N VAL A 146 5.64 2.40 -0.28
CA VAL A 146 4.25 2.08 0.07
C VAL A 146 4.11 0.92 1.06
N ASP A 147 5.23 0.30 1.45
CA ASP A 147 5.30 -0.74 2.49
C ASP A 147 6.63 -0.59 3.24
N ASN A 148 6.57 -0.38 4.55
CA ASN A 148 7.78 -0.11 5.36
C ASN A 148 8.20 -1.31 6.23
N ARG A 149 7.57 -2.46 6.06
CA ARG A 149 7.89 -3.66 6.85
C ARG A 149 9.31 -4.13 6.57
N ARG A 150 10.10 -4.30 7.63
CA ARG A 150 11.46 -4.83 7.55
C ARG A 150 11.48 -6.30 7.17
N ILE A 151 10.55 -7.06 7.76
CA ILE A 151 10.32 -8.48 7.48
C ILE A 151 8.83 -8.71 7.22
N GLN A 152 8.52 -9.82 6.57
CA GLN A 152 7.18 -10.35 6.45
C GLN A 152 7.18 -11.85 6.70
N ILE A 153 6.09 -12.37 7.24
CA ILE A 153 5.92 -13.80 7.47
C ILE A 153 5.14 -14.38 6.29
N VAL A 154 5.71 -15.38 5.64
CA VAL A 154 5.12 -16.09 4.51
C VAL A 154 5.29 -17.57 4.76
N ASP A 155 4.17 -18.29 4.82
CA ASP A 155 4.15 -19.73 5.12
C ASP A 155 4.97 -20.08 6.37
N GLN A 156 4.78 -19.29 7.43
CA GLN A 156 5.47 -19.38 8.73
C GLN A 156 7.00 -19.13 8.67
N VAL A 157 7.51 -18.63 7.54
CA VAL A 157 8.92 -18.29 7.36
C VAL A 157 9.09 -16.77 7.29
N GLU A 158 10.05 -16.25 8.04
CA GLU A 158 10.47 -14.86 7.90
C GLU A 158 11.16 -14.62 6.56
N LYS A 159 10.70 -13.61 5.85
CA LYS A 159 11.27 -13.15 4.58
C LYS A 159 11.63 -11.67 4.69
N ILE A 160 12.55 -11.24 3.86
CA ILE A 160 12.88 -9.82 3.69
C ILE A 160 11.61 -9.06 3.30
N GLY A 161 11.31 -7.99 4.03
CA GLY A 161 10.19 -7.10 3.72
C GLY A 161 10.61 -5.93 2.83
N ASN A 162 9.63 -5.26 2.25
CA ASN A 162 9.86 -4.13 1.33
C ASN A 162 10.65 -2.98 1.98
N GLY A 163 10.44 -2.70 3.26
CA GLY A 163 11.19 -1.67 3.97
C GLY A 163 12.71 -1.90 3.95
N THR A 164 13.16 -3.16 3.94
CA THR A 164 14.59 -3.49 3.79
C THR A 164 15.10 -3.19 2.38
N ILE A 165 14.29 -3.47 1.36
CA ILE A 165 14.59 -3.16 -0.04
C ILE A 165 14.68 -1.63 -0.23
N VAL A 166 13.73 -0.89 0.33
CA VAL A 166 13.74 0.59 0.31
C VAL A 166 15.01 1.12 0.96
N ARG A 167 15.43 0.57 2.10
CA ARG A 167 16.68 0.97 2.77
C ARG A 167 17.92 0.69 1.92
N MET A 168 17.96 -0.43 1.21
CA MET A 168 19.02 -0.73 0.25
C MET A 168 19.09 0.33 -0.84
N LEU A 169 17.94 0.69 -1.43
CA LEU A 169 17.86 1.73 -2.47
C LEU A 169 18.22 3.11 -1.94
N GLU A 170 17.78 3.48 -0.73
CA GLU A 170 18.19 4.74 -0.06
C GLU A 170 19.70 4.79 0.14
N TYR A 171 20.29 3.70 0.64
CA TYR A 171 21.72 3.61 0.90
C TYR A 171 22.53 3.75 -0.38
N ALA A 172 22.14 3.03 -1.43
CA ALA A 172 22.84 3.03 -2.69
C ALA A 172 22.72 4.38 -3.42
N SER A 173 21.50 4.94 -3.50
CA SER A 173 21.23 6.14 -4.29
C SER A 173 21.52 7.45 -3.55
N GLY A 174 21.49 7.45 -2.22
CA GLY A 174 21.51 8.65 -1.38
C GLY A 174 20.16 9.40 -1.31
N VAL A 175 19.11 8.90 -2.01
CA VAL A 175 17.77 9.50 -2.02
C VAL A 175 16.97 8.97 -0.84
N LYS A 176 16.33 9.84 -0.07
CA LYS A 176 15.45 9.45 1.04
C LYS A 176 14.05 9.15 0.54
N ALA A 177 13.49 8.04 1.02
CA ALA A 177 12.14 7.64 0.66
C ALA A 177 11.08 8.49 1.37
N MET A 178 10.07 8.91 0.61
CA MET A 178 8.78 9.32 1.13
C MET A 178 8.04 8.06 1.58
N ASN A 179 7.77 7.91 2.87
CA ASN A 179 7.24 6.67 3.43
C ASN A 179 5.75 6.78 3.77
N PHE A 180 4.95 5.92 3.16
CA PHE A 180 3.50 5.82 3.34
C PHE A 180 3.06 4.48 3.95
N GLY A 181 4.00 3.69 4.44
CA GLY A 181 3.68 2.43 5.10
C GLY A 181 2.87 2.59 6.39
N CYS A 182 2.29 1.51 6.88
CA CYS A 182 1.48 1.49 8.10
C CYS A 182 2.25 2.04 9.30
N GLY A 183 1.51 2.75 10.17
CA GLY A 183 2.07 3.45 11.33
C GLY A 183 2.68 4.82 11.03
N THR A 184 2.73 5.26 9.77
CA THR A 184 3.16 6.62 9.43
C THR A 184 2.03 7.63 9.70
N LYS A 185 2.42 8.83 10.18
CA LYS A 185 1.45 9.92 10.40
C LYS A 185 0.77 10.34 9.10
N VAL A 186 1.48 10.25 7.98
CA VAL A 186 0.95 10.64 6.67
C VAL A 186 -0.18 9.70 6.26
N LEU A 187 0.03 8.39 6.34
CA LEU A 187 -1.01 7.41 6.01
C LEU A 187 -2.28 7.62 6.85
N LEU A 188 -2.12 7.80 8.17
CA LEU A 188 -3.27 8.03 9.06
C LEU A 188 -4.00 9.35 8.75
N LYS A 189 -3.27 10.39 8.37
CA LYS A 189 -3.86 11.69 8.00
C LYS A 189 -4.74 11.60 6.75
N TYR A 190 -4.37 10.80 5.76
CA TYR A 190 -5.15 10.64 4.53
C TYR A 190 -6.21 9.55 4.63
N ALA A 191 -6.13 8.67 5.64
CA ALA A 191 -7.15 7.67 5.94
C ALA A 191 -8.27 8.19 6.87
N SER A 192 -8.15 9.38 7.44
CA SER A 192 -9.12 10.02 8.34
C SER A 192 -9.88 11.13 7.63
#